data_4e0b529055a8e3adf66aebf3f6b11b66
#
_entry.id   4e0b529055a8e3adf66aebf3f6b11b66
#
_cell.length_a   1.000
_cell.length_b   1.000
_cell.length_c   1.000
_cell.angle_alpha   90.00
_cell.angle_beta   90.00
_cell.angle_gamma   90.00
#
_symmetry.space_group_name_H-M   'P 1'
#
loop_
_entity.id
_entity.type
_entity.pdbx_description
1 polymer ?
#
loop_
_entity_poly.entity_id
_entity_poly.type
_entity_poly.pdbx_seq_one_letter_code
_entity_poly.pdbx_strand_id
1 'polypeptide(L)'
;SYDGNGNYNMPRLFGYGAWLRGNDWRSVRDAKNLVFWAFNPTDSTTIRMRWVMDAKERGARFITIDPTYTTIASKSDDFYPIRPGSDGYLALAICNDLISNDLHDKEALRTKTVAPFLVKESTGTFLRLSDLGQVEEGSKEDAIVVRTEAGDFVPASMESNPVLSCDCEVNGEKLRTAFDYLVDRVKDYNYEQA
;
A
#
# COMPACT_ATOMS: atom_id res chain seq x y z
N SER A 1 -8.33 7.52 22.46
CA SER A 1 -7.19 8.28 21.91
C SER A 1 -7.33 8.37 20.41
N TYR A 2 -7.10 9.52 19.86
CA TYR A 2 -7.18 9.79 18.42
C TYR A 2 -6.13 8.99 17.62
N ASP A 3 -5.02 8.61 18.21
CA ASP A 3 -4.04 7.70 17.63
C ASP A 3 -4.55 6.26 17.50
N GLY A 4 -5.60 5.91 18.22
CA GLY A 4 -6.12 4.54 18.29
C GLY A 4 -6.58 3.98 16.95
N ASN A 5 -7.14 4.81 16.09
CA ASN A 5 -7.69 4.34 14.80
C ASN A 5 -6.59 3.86 13.84
N GLY A 6 -5.53 4.65 13.67
CA GLY A 6 -4.38 4.24 12.84
C GLY A 6 -3.63 3.07 13.45
N ASN A 7 -3.35 3.14 14.75
CA ASN A 7 -2.64 2.09 15.48
C ASN A 7 -3.43 0.77 15.57
N TYR A 8 -4.75 0.81 15.49
CA TYR A 8 -5.59 -0.39 15.48
C TYR A 8 -5.54 -1.12 14.13
N ASN A 9 -5.50 -0.40 13.04
CA ASN A 9 -5.52 -0.99 11.69
C ASN A 9 -4.13 -1.48 11.25
N MET A 10 -3.06 -0.79 11.59
CA MET A 10 -1.69 -1.18 11.25
C MET A 10 -1.32 -2.60 11.72
N PRO A 11 -1.56 -3.00 12.99
CA PRO A 11 -1.30 -4.36 13.43
C PRO A 11 -2.16 -5.43 12.72
N ARG A 12 -3.37 -5.07 12.28
CA ARG A 12 -4.25 -6.00 11.55
C ARG A 12 -3.75 -6.27 10.13
N LEU A 13 -3.18 -5.25 9.48
CA LEU A 13 -2.67 -5.37 8.11
C LEU A 13 -1.26 -5.96 8.06
N PHE A 14 -0.40 -5.57 8.99
CA PHE A 14 1.02 -5.88 8.97
C PHE A 14 1.51 -6.73 10.15
N GLY A 15 0.60 -7.18 11.02
CA GLY A 15 0.91 -7.90 12.24
C GLY A 15 1.32 -6.99 13.40
N TYR A 16 1.24 -7.51 14.62
CA TYR A 16 1.53 -6.75 15.85
C TYR A 16 2.93 -6.13 15.91
N GLY A 17 3.89 -6.74 15.21
CA GLY A 17 5.25 -6.20 15.11
C GLY A 17 5.34 -4.85 14.41
N ALA A 18 4.41 -4.53 13.53
CA ALA A 18 4.41 -3.28 12.78
C ALA A 18 4.15 -2.04 13.68
N TRP A 19 3.43 -2.20 14.78
CA TRP A 19 3.18 -1.11 15.71
C TRP A 19 4.39 -0.75 16.56
N LEU A 20 5.19 -1.74 16.94
CA LEU A 20 6.33 -1.56 17.84
C LEU A 20 7.65 -1.35 17.10
N ARG A 21 7.69 -1.60 15.80
CA ARG A 21 8.90 -1.57 14.98
C ARG A 21 8.83 -0.47 13.93
N GLY A 22 9.07 0.76 14.38
CA GLY A 22 9.45 1.82 13.44
C GLY A 22 10.88 1.61 12.94
N ASN A 23 11.22 2.19 11.81
CA ASN A 23 12.60 2.27 11.36
C ASN A 23 13.45 3.04 12.36
N ASP A 24 14.73 2.72 12.42
CA ASP A 24 15.68 3.50 13.23
C ASP A 24 15.75 4.93 12.69
N TRP A 25 15.47 5.90 13.56
CA TRP A 25 15.51 7.32 13.18
C TRP A 25 16.89 7.78 12.69
N ARG A 26 17.93 7.07 13.03
CA ARG A 26 19.27 7.36 12.50
C ARG A 26 19.37 7.13 11.00
N SER A 27 18.57 6.22 10.44
CA SER A 27 18.54 5.94 9.00
C SER A 27 17.85 7.05 8.19
N VAL A 28 17.05 7.90 8.83
CA VAL A 28 16.37 9.04 8.18
C VAL A 28 17.39 9.99 7.53
N ARG A 29 18.56 10.14 8.15
CA ARG A 29 19.65 11.00 7.64
C ARG A 29 20.18 10.62 6.25
N ASP A 30 19.96 9.38 5.83
CA ASP A 30 20.42 8.86 4.53
C ASP A 30 19.32 8.87 3.46
N ALA A 31 18.11 9.38 3.82
CA ALA A 31 17.01 9.53 2.90
C ALA A 31 17.25 10.65 1.88
N LYS A 32 16.86 10.43 0.62
CA LYS A 32 16.89 11.45 -0.43
C LYS A 32 15.66 12.36 -0.39
N ASN A 33 14.53 11.81 0.01
CA ASN A 33 13.27 12.54 0.14
C ASN A 33 12.64 12.20 1.50
N LEU A 34 12.13 13.22 2.20
CA LEU A 34 11.37 13.08 3.42
C LEU A 34 10.00 13.72 3.23
N VAL A 35 8.96 12.91 3.36
CA VAL A 35 7.58 13.36 3.28
C VAL A 35 7.00 13.42 4.70
N PHE A 36 6.61 14.62 5.11
CA PHE A 36 5.92 14.87 6.38
C PHE A 36 4.42 14.99 6.09
N TRP A 37 3.70 13.89 6.22
CA TRP A 37 2.28 13.84 5.95
C TRP A 37 1.51 13.88 7.26
N ALA A 38 0.81 14.98 7.50
CA ALA A 38 0.11 15.27 8.77
C ALA A 38 1.01 15.03 9.99
N PHE A 39 2.30 15.34 9.86
CA PHE A 39 3.30 15.07 10.87
C PHE A 39 4.25 16.26 11.06
N ASN A 40 4.22 16.86 12.23
CA ASN A 40 5.12 17.94 12.61
C ASN A 40 6.13 17.46 13.66
N PRO A 41 7.29 16.92 13.23
CA PRO A 41 8.29 16.41 14.17
C PRO A 41 8.95 17.49 15.02
N THR A 42 8.87 18.76 14.65
CA THR A 42 9.41 19.87 15.43
C THR A 42 8.72 20.01 16.77
N ASP A 43 7.44 19.66 16.85
CA ASP A 43 6.63 19.79 18.07
C ASP A 43 6.44 18.43 18.77
N SER A 44 6.18 17.36 17.98
CA SER A 44 5.82 16.05 18.52
C SER A 44 7.00 15.16 18.88
N THR A 45 8.15 15.32 18.19
CA THR A 45 9.34 14.45 18.36
C THR A 45 10.65 15.23 18.28
N THR A 46 10.73 16.35 18.96
CA THR A 46 11.82 17.34 18.88
C THR A 46 13.21 16.73 19.00
N ILE A 47 13.40 15.73 19.89
CA ILE A 47 14.68 15.04 20.07
C ILE A 47 15.19 14.35 18.80
N ARG A 48 14.29 14.01 17.88
CA ARG A 48 14.61 13.31 16.64
C ARG A 48 14.91 14.27 15.48
N MET A 49 14.63 15.57 15.67
CA MET A 49 14.88 16.60 14.66
C MET A 49 16.36 16.69 14.25
N ARG A 50 17.28 16.32 15.14
CA ARG A 50 18.71 16.26 14.78
C ARG A 50 18.97 15.40 13.53
N TRP A 51 18.30 14.24 13.43
CA TRP A 51 18.45 13.32 12.29
C TRP A 51 17.76 13.84 11.04
N VAL A 52 16.63 14.50 11.22
CA VAL A 52 15.87 15.15 10.14
C VAL A 52 16.70 16.30 9.55
N MET A 53 17.28 17.15 10.40
CA MET A 53 18.10 18.27 9.91
C MET A 53 19.43 17.79 9.29
N ASP A 54 20.03 16.72 9.82
CA ASP A 54 21.21 16.09 9.22
C ASP A 54 20.91 15.59 7.78
N ALA A 55 19.71 15.02 7.54
CA ALA A 55 19.25 14.69 6.18
C ALA A 55 19.13 15.93 5.28
N LYS A 56 18.57 17.02 5.78
CA LYS A 56 18.46 18.29 5.02
C LYS A 56 19.83 18.85 4.63
N GLU A 57 20.77 18.85 5.56
CA GLU A 57 22.14 19.31 5.31
C GLU A 57 22.88 18.44 4.28
N ARG A 58 22.49 17.17 4.16
CA ARG A 58 22.98 16.22 3.15
C ARG A 58 22.26 16.34 1.81
N GLY A 59 21.32 17.26 1.68
CA GLY A 59 20.61 17.54 0.43
C GLY A 59 19.30 16.75 0.26
N ALA A 60 18.74 16.18 1.31
CA ALA A 60 17.42 15.58 1.25
C ALA A 60 16.34 16.63 0.93
N ARG A 61 15.46 16.33 -0.01
CA ARG A 61 14.28 17.14 -0.31
C ARG A 61 13.20 16.90 0.72
N PHE A 62 12.66 17.97 1.28
CA PHE A 62 11.57 17.93 2.25
C PHE A 62 10.26 18.31 1.59
N ILE A 63 9.25 17.49 1.81
CA ILE A 63 7.89 17.66 1.28
C ILE A 63 6.94 17.60 2.47
N THR A 64 6.16 18.66 2.69
CA THR A 64 5.12 18.66 3.73
C THR A 64 3.74 18.65 3.11
N ILE A 65 2.91 17.72 3.57
CA ILE A 65 1.49 17.58 3.20
C ILE A 65 0.70 17.76 4.50
N ASP A 66 0.07 18.91 4.68
CA ASP A 66 -0.63 19.25 5.93
C ASP A 66 -1.68 20.34 5.65
N PRO A 67 -2.84 20.33 6.31
CA PRO A 67 -3.82 21.42 6.17
C PRO A 67 -3.31 22.76 6.73
N THR A 68 -2.30 22.73 7.61
CA THR A 68 -1.74 23.93 8.24
C THR A 68 -0.26 24.10 7.91
N TYR A 69 0.18 25.36 7.79
CA TYR A 69 1.60 25.68 7.57
C TYR A 69 2.37 25.58 8.88
N THR A 70 2.90 24.41 9.16
CA THR A 70 3.61 24.05 10.40
C THR A 70 5.08 24.49 10.40
N THR A 71 5.77 24.35 11.54
CA THR A 71 7.20 24.66 11.64
C THR A 71 8.05 23.79 10.70
N ILE A 72 7.68 22.50 10.50
CA ILE A 72 8.39 21.68 9.51
C ILE A 72 8.10 22.13 8.08
N ALA A 73 6.89 22.62 7.80
CA ALA A 73 6.55 23.15 6.47
C ALA A 73 7.44 24.35 6.11
N SER A 74 7.78 25.21 7.07
CA SER A 74 8.69 26.35 6.85
C SER A 74 10.14 25.94 6.48
N LYS A 75 10.49 24.68 6.70
CA LYS A 75 11.80 24.09 6.38
C LYS A 75 11.74 23.19 5.16
N SER A 76 10.55 22.96 4.62
CA SER A 76 10.32 22.08 3.48
C SER A 76 10.59 22.83 2.16
N ASP A 77 11.00 22.07 1.16
CA ASP A 77 11.18 22.56 -0.19
C ASP A 77 9.84 22.70 -0.91
N ASP A 78 8.88 21.82 -0.54
CA ASP A 78 7.52 21.84 -1.05
C ASP A 78 6.52 21.75 0.09
N PHE A 79 5.45 22.52 -0.03
CA PHE A 79 4.31 22.47 0.87
C PHE A 79 3.01 22.30 0.07
N TYR A 80 2.27 21.26 0.37
CA TYR A 80 0.98 20.95 -0.23
C TYR A 80 -0.12 21.05 0.84
N PRO A 81 -0.89 22.16 0.86
CA PRO A 81 -2.04 22.28 1.74
C PRO A 81 -3.16 21.38 1.23
N ILE A 82 -3.62 20.45 2.06
CA ILE A 82 -4.75 19.58 1.73
C ILE A 82 -5.98 19.95 2.56
N ARG A 83 -7.15 19.60 2.07
CA ARG A 83 -8.38 19.73 2.85
C ARG A 83 -8.37 18.70 3.98
N PRO A 84 -8.74 19.08 5.21
CA PRO A 84 -8.89 18.12 6.30
C PRO A 84 -9.80 16.94 5.90
N GLY A 85 -9.30 15.72 6.05
CA GLY A 85 -10.02 14.49 5.70
C GLY A 85 -9.90 14.05 4.24
N SER A 86 -9.14 14.76 3.38
CA SER A 86 -8.92 14.36 1.99
C SER A 86 -7.67 13.48 1.77
N ASP A 87 -6.97 13.09 2.83
CA ASP A 87 -5.77 12.26 2.77
C ASP A 87 -5.97 10.99 1.94
N GLY A 88 -7.12 10.32 2.12
CA GLY A 88 -7.46 9.12 1.37
C GLY A 88 -7.61 9.38 -0.13
N TYR A 89 -8.18 10.53 -0.52
CA TYR A 89 -8.28 10.93 -1.93
C TYR A 89 -6.92 11.18 -2.54
N LEU A 90 -6.05 11.91 -1.83
CA LEU A 90 -4.67 12.15 -2.29
C LEU A 90 -3.90 10.83 -2.44
N ALA A 91 -4.01 9.93 -1.47
CA ALA A 91 -3.35 8.62 -1.55
C ALA A 91 -3.84 7.79 -2.75
N LEU A 92 -5.16 7.77 -3.00
CA LEU A 92 -5.72 7.06 -4.15
C LEU A 92 -5.37 7.74 -5.49
N ALA A 93 -5.28 9.08 -5.52
CA ALA A 93 -4.81 9.81 -6.70
C ALA A 93 -3.33 9.49 -7.02
N ILE A 94 -2.48 9.39 -6.00
CA ILE A 94 -1.09 8.94 -6.17
C ILE A 94 -1.04 7.51 -6.70
N CYS A 95 -1.86 6.59 -6.16
CA CYS A 95 -1.95 5.23 -6.67
C CYS A 95 -2.39 5.20 -8.14
N ASN A 96 -3.39 6.01 -8.52
CA ASN A 96 -3.83 6.11 -9.91
C ASN A 96 -2.70 6.59 -10.82
N ASP A 97 -1.97 7.62 -10.42
CA ASP A 97 -0.85 8.17 -11.20
C ASP A 97 0.27 7.13 -11.39
N LEU A 98 0.65 6.43 -10.32
CA LEU A 98 1.66 5.37 -10.38
C LEU A 98 1.24 4.21 -11.29
N ILE A 99 -0.04 3.82 -11.24
CA ILE A 99 -0.57 2.72 -12.07
C ILE A 99 -0.68 3.17 -13.53
N SER A 100 -1.27 4.33 -13.79
CA SER A 100 -1.52 4.84 -15.13
C SER A 100 -0.24 5.11 -15.93
N ASN A 101 0.83 5.48 -15.24
CA ASN A 101 2.15 5.74 -15.83
C ASN A 101 3.11 4.52 -15.73
N ASP A 102 2.62 3.37 -15.29
CA ASP A 102 3.42 2.13 -15.15
C ASP A 102 4.67 2.31 -14.25
N LEU A 103 4.55 3.13 -13.21
CA LEU A 103 5.64 3.46 -12.26
C LEU A 103 5.64 2.55 -11.02
N HIS A 104 4.67 1.65 -10.88
CA HIS A 104 4.55 0.74 -9.75
C HIS A 104 5.55 -0.43 -9.85
N ASP A 105 6.03 -0.90 -8.71
CA ASP A 105 6.93 -2.05 -8.62
C ASP A 105 6.13 -3.36 -8.81
N LYS A 106 6.13 -3.88 -10.04
CA LYS A 106 5.40 -5.11 -10.40
C LYS A 106 5.93 -6.34 -9.67
N GLU A 107 7.23 -6.41 -9.41
CA GLU A 107 7.82 -7.54 -8.70
C GLU A 107 7.40 -7.53 -7.23
N ALA A 108 7.46 -6.39 -6.58
CA ALA A 108 6.99 -6.25 -5.20
C ALA A 108 5.49 -6.56 -5.08
N LEU A 109 4.66 -6.11 -6.02
CA LEU A 109 3.24 -6.42 -6.04
C LEU A 109 2.98 -7.93 -6.17
N ARG A 110 3.71 -8.63 -7.05
CA ARG A 110 3.55 -10.08 -7.27
C ARG A 110 4.00 -10.91 -6.08
N THR A 111 5.12 -10.55 -5.46
CA THR A 111 5.80 -11.41 -4.49
C THR A 111 5.51 -11.08 -3.03
N LYS A 112 5.09 -9.84 -2.73
CA LYS A 112 4.98 -9.34 -1.35
C LYS A 112 3.58 -8.87 -0.96
N THR A 113 2.62 -8.94 -1.88
CA THR A 113 1.26 -8.43 -1.64
C THR A 113 0.20 -9.43 -2.09
N VAL A 114 -1.05 -9.14 -1.79
CA VAL A 114 -2.22 -9.89 -2.26
C VAL A 114 -2.65 -9.51 -3.68
N ALA A 115 -1.92 -8.63 -4.35
CA ALA A 115 -2.26 -8.10 -5.67
C ALA A 115 -2.60 -9.19 -6.71
N PRO A 116 -1.82 -10.31 -6.82
CA PRO A 116 -2.10 -11.37 -7.79
C PRO A 116 -3.17 -12.37 -7.35
N PHE A 117 -3.71 -12.26 -6.15
CA PHE A 117 -4.71 -13.21 -5.66
C PHE A 117 -6.01 -13.07 -6.44
N LEU A 118 -6.56 -14.22 -6.84
CA LEU A 118 -7.82 -14.26 -7.60
C LEU A 118 -9.00 -14.05 -6.65
N VAL A 119 -9.91 -13.16 -7.05
CA VAL A 119 -11.11 -12.80 -6.31
C VAL A 119 -12.31 -13.29 -7.10
N LYS A 120 -13.23 -13.96 -6.43
CA LYS A 120 -14.53 -14.38 -6.99
C LYS A 120 -15.45 -13.17 -7.10
N GLU A 121 -16.00 -12.91 -8.29
CA GLU A 121 -16.87 -11.74 -8.51
C GLU A 121 -18.18 -11.84 -7.71
N SER A 122 -18.71 -13.08 -7.56
CA SER A 122 -19.98 -13.33 -6.87
C SER A 122 -19.94 -13.04 -5.37
N THR A 123 -18.79 -13.32 -4.71
CA THR A 123 -18.67 -13.24 -3.24
C THR A 123 -17.69 -12.19 -2.75
N GLY A 124 -16.79 -11.70 -3.61
CA GLY A 124 -15.68 -10.81 -3.23
C GLY A 124 -14.61 -11.48 -2.36
N THR A 125 -14.59 -12.81 -2.28
CA THR A 125 -13.61 -13.58 -1.51
C THR A 125 -12.52 -14.14 -2.41
N PHE A 126 -11.34 -14.42 -1.83
CA PHE A 126 -10.26 -15.04 -2.59
C PHE A 126 -10.60 -16.46 -3.00
N LEU A 127 -10.22 -16.83 -4.22
CA LEU A 127 -10.32 -18.20 -4.73
C LEU A 127 -9.37 -19.11 -3.94
N ARG A 128 -9.85 -20.28 -3.57
CA ARG A 128 -9.10 -21.31 -2.83
C ARG A 128 -9.05 -22.63 -3.60
N LEU A 129 -8.15 -23.51 -3.18
CA LEU A 129 -8.05 -24.85 -3.78
C LEU A 129 -9.34 -25.66 -3.58
N SER A 130 -10.07 -25.44 -2.50
CA SER A 130 -11.38 -26.05 -2.25
C SER A 130 -12.43 -25.64 -3.27
N ASP A 131 -12.42 -24.40 -3.73
CA ASP A 131 -13.32 -23.91 -4.81
C ASP A 131 -13.07 -24.62 -6.15
N LEU A 132 -11.84 -25.14 -6.35
CA LEU A 132 -11.44 -25.93 -7.52
C LEU A 132 -11.68 -27.43 -7.33
N GLY A 133 -12.19 -27.86 -6.18
CA GLY A 133 -12.44 -29.29 -5.86
C GLY A 133 -11.15 -30.10 -5.63
N GLN A 134 -10.01 -29.45 -5.38
CA GLN A 134 -8.72 -30.12 -5.19
C GLN A 134 -8.48 -30.57 -3.74
N VAL A 135 -9.10 -29.89 -2.77
CA VAL A 135 -8.99 -30.18 -1.34
C VAL A 135 -10.31 -29.94 -0.64
N GLU A 136 -10.47 -30.44 0.58
CA GLU A 136 -11.64 -30.13 1.43
C GLU A 136 -11.57 -28.69 1.95
N GLU A 137 -12.72 -28.02 1.99
CA GLU A 137 -12.87 -26.67 2.51
C GLU A 137 -12.43 -26.59 3.98
N GLY A 138 -11.57 -25.59 4.28
CA GLY A 138 -11.03 -25.39 5.63
C GLY A 138 -9.95 -26.39 6.06
N SER A 139 -9.49 -27.27 5.17
CA SER A 139 -8.31 -28.11 5.42
C SER A 139 -7.04 -27.24 5.52
N LYS A 140 -5.96 -27.81 6.08
CA LYS A 140 -4.66 -27.10 6.16
C LYS A 140 -4.04 -26.83 4.79
N GLU A 141 -4.43 -27.59 3.80
CA GLU A 141 -3.97 -27.52 2.42
C GLU A 141 -4.80 -26.56 1.58
N ASP A 142 -5.93 -26.07 2.11
CA ASP A 142 -6.81 -25.12 1.41
C ASP A 142 -6.17 -23.72 1.28
N ALA A 143 -5.25 -23.61 0.34
CA ALA A 143 -4.48 -22.39 0.08
C ALA A 143 -5.22 -21.46 -0.87
N ILE A 144 -4.89 -20.15 -0.79
CA ILE A 144 -5.30 -19.14 -1.77
C ILE A 144 -4.59 -19.41 -3.10
N VAL A 145 -5.30 -19.20 -4.19
CA VAL A 145 -4.88 -19.52 -5.54
C VAL A 145 -4.47 -18.27 -6.30
N VAL A 146 -3.43 -18.41 -7.10
CA VAL A 146 -2.97 -17.44 -8.11
C VAL A 146 -2.93 -18.09 -9.48
N ARG A 147 -2.86 -17.30 -10.53
CA ARG A 147 -2.71 -17.78 -11.90
C ARG A 147 -1.27 -17.59 -12.37
N THR A 148 -0.73 -18.63 -13.03
CA THR A 148 0.58 -18.57 -13.69
C THR A 148 0.48 -17.89 -15.06
N GLU A 149 1.61 -17.52 -15.64
CA GLU A 149 1.65 -17.03 -17.04
C GLU A 149 1.23 -18.11 -18.07
N ALA A 150 1.40 -19.39 -17.74
CA ALA A 150 0.93 -20.51 -18.55
C ALA A 150 -0.60 -20.70 -18.49
N GLY A 151 -1.28 -20.04 -17.54
CA GLY A 151 -2.71 -20.13 -17.36
C GLY A 151 -3.17 -21.11 -16.28
N ASP A 152 -2.25 -21.78 -15.60
CA ASP A 152 -2.55 -22.72 -14.53
C ASP A 152 -2.94 -22.04 -13.24
N PHE A 153 -3.75 -22.72 -12.43
CA PHE A 153 -4.17 -22.27 -11.10
C PHE A 153 -3.39 -23.04 -10.04
N VAL A 154 -2.57 -22.33 -9.28
CA VAL A 154 -1.66 -22.92 -8.30
C VAL A 154 -1.76 -22.21 -6.95
N PRO A 155 -1.37 -22.86 -5.84
CA PRO A 155 -1.26 -22.19 -4.55
C PRO A 155 -0.31 -21.00 -4.62
N ALA A 156 -0.72 -19.87 -4.02
CA ALA A 156 0.08 -18.65 -3.99
C ALA A 156 1.49 -18.83 -3.39
N SER A 157 1.65 -19.83 -2.50
CA SER A 157 2.94 -20.16 -1.90
C SER A 157 3.91 -20.88 -2.83
N MET A 158 3.43 -21.40 -3.95
CA MET A 158 4.23 -22.20 -4.92
C MET A 158 4.64 -21.42 -6.16
N GLU A 159 4.05 -20.23 -6.38
CA GLU A 159 4.32 -19.41 -7.56
C GLU A 159 5.13 -18.16 -7.20
N SER A 160 6.27 -18.01 -7.82
CA SER A 160 7.16 -16.86 -7.61
C SER A 160 6.85 -15.68 -8.54
N ASN A 161 6.17 -15.93 -9.67
CA ASN A 161 5.86 -14.89 -10.65
C ASN A 161 4.42 -15.00 -11.18
N PRO A 162 3.41 -14.84 -10.29
CA PRO A 162 2.02 -14.89 -10.69
C PRO A 162 1.65 -13.72 -11.60
N VAL A 163 0.60 -13.86 -12.43
CA VAL A 163 0.07 -12.76 -13.22
C VAL A 163 -0.53 -11.68 -12.30
N LEU A 164 -0.32 -10.40 -12.62
CA LEU A 164 -0.92 -9.29 -11.87
C LEU A 164 -2.33 -8.97 -12.35
N SER A 165 -2.64 -9.22 -13.61
CA SER A 165 -3.96 -8.94 -14.18
C SER A 165 -4.51 -10.20 -14.82
N CYS A 166 -5.78 -10.51 -14.55
CA CYS A 166 -6.47 -11.66 -15.07
C CYS A 166 -7.97 -11.40 -15.10
N ASP A 167 -8.58 -11.64 -16.25
CA ASP A 167 -10.03 -11.76 -16.41
C ASP A 167 -10.29 -13.15 -16.96
N CYS A 168 -10.79 -14.05 -16.12
CA CYS A 168 -11.00 -15.44 -16.48
C CYS A 168 -12.24 -16.02 -15.77
N GLU A 169 -12.68 -17.19 -16.22
CA GLU A 169 -13.81 -17.88 -15.65
C GLU A 169 -13.44 -19.33 -15.33
N VAL A 170 -13.83 -19.80 -14.16
CA VAL A 170 -13.62 -21.19 -13.71
C VAL A 170 -14.90 -21.70 -13.07
N ASN A 171 -15.41 -22.82 -13.54
CA ASN A 171 -16.65 -23.45 -13.05
C ASN A 171 -17.87 -22.49 -13.05
N GLY A 172 -17.94 -21.55 -14.01
CA GLY A 172 -19.01 -20.56 -14.09
C GLY A 172 -18.83 -19.34 -13.17
N GLU A 173 -17.74 -19.27 -12.42
CA GLU A 173 -17.39 -18.14 -11.58
C GLU A 173 -16.39 -17.24 -12.29
N LYS A 174 -16.68 -15.95 -12.40
CA LYS A 174 -15.76 -14.95 -12.92
C LYS A 174 -14.74 -14.57 -11.88
N LEU A 175 -13.50 -14.50 -12.33
CA LEU A 175 -12.33 -14.26 -11.49
C LEU A 175 -11.52 -13.09 -12.03
N ARG A 176 -11.17 -12.19 -11.15
CA ARG A 176 -10.23 -11.10 -11.42
C ARG A 176 -9.19 -11.04 -10.30
N THR A 177 -8.04 -10.47 -10.55
CA THR A 177 -7.04 -10.29 -9.49
C THR A 177 -7.45 -9.15 -8.54
N ALA A 178 -6.94 -9.19 -7.32
CA ALA A 178 -7.11 -8.06 -6.40
C ALA A 178 -6.50 -6.76 -6.95
N PHE A 179 -5.47 -6.85 -7.78
CA PHE A 179 -4.89 -5.71 -8.48
C PHE A 179 -5.86 -5.08 -9.49
N ASP A 180 -6.60 -5.88 -10.26
CA ASP A 180 -7.60 -5.36 -11.21
C ASP A 180 -8.71 -4.57 -10.50
N TYR A 181 -9.14 -5.05 -9.32
CA TYR A 181 -10.09 -4.31 -8.49
C TYR A 181 -9.50 -2.99 -7.96
N LEU A 182 -8.20 -2.98 -7.61
CA LEU A 182 -7.52 -1.74 -7.22
C LEU A 182 -7.47 -0.75 -8.38
N VAL A 183 -7.09 -1.21 -9.58
CA VAL A 183 -7.06 -0.38 -10.80
C VAL A 183 -8.44 0.26 -11.05
N ASP A 184 -9.50 -0.53 -11.02
CA ASP A 184 -10.86 -0.02 -11.18
C ASP A 184 -11.25 0.98 -10.07
N ARG A 185 -10.80 0.75 -8.85
CA ARG A 185 -11.11 1.61 -7.71
C ARG A 185 -10.45 2.97 -7.81
N VAL A 186 -9.21 3.03 -8.30
CA VAL A 186 -8.43 4.27 -8.28
C VAL A 186 -8.57 5.13 -9.53
N LYS A 187 -9.06 4.59 -10.65
CA LYS A 187 -9.10 5.28 -11.96
C LYS A 187 -9.81 6.64 -11.96
N ASP A 188 -10.78 6.83 -11.06
CA ASP A 188 -11.59 8.05 -11.00
C ASP A 188 -11.00 9.10 -10.01
N TYR A 189 -9.93 8.76 -9.29
CA TYR A 189 -9.30 9.67 -8.35
C TYR A 189 -8.22 10.50 -9.04
N ASN A 190 -8.26 11.80 -8.81
CA ASN A 190 -7.28 12.76 -9.32
C ASN A 190 -6.89 13.78 -8.23
N TYR A 191 -5.82 14.56 -8.49
CA TYR A 191 -5.31 15.54 -7.53
C TYR A 191 -6.23 16.72 -7.26
N GLU A 192 -7.20 17.00 -8.12
CA GLU A 192 -8.15 18.11 -7.96
C GLU A 192 -9.15 17.86 -6.82
N GLN A 193 -9.32 16.62 -6.41
CA GLN A 193 -10.23 16.22 -5.33
C GLN A 193 -9.60 16.32 -3.93
N ALA A 194 -8.28 16.39 -3.82
CA ALA A 194 -7.56 16.49 -2.57
C ALA A 194 -7.34 17.94 -2.13
#